data_f0cdc2ac0266abce91431754731cef0c
#
_entry.id   f0cdc2ac0266abce91431754731cef0c
#
_cell.length_a   1.000
_cell.length_b   1.000
_cell.length_c   1.000
_cell.angle_alpha   90.00
_cell.angle_beta   90.00
_cell.angle_gamma   90.00
#
_symmetry.space_group_name_H-M   'P 1'
#
loop_
_entity.id
_entity.type
_entity.pdbx_description
1 polymer ?
#
loop_
_entity_poly.entity_id
_entity_poly.type
_entity_poly.pdbx_seq_one_letter_code
_entity_poly.pdbx_strand_id
1 'polypeptide(L)'
;FQKIYTKISQITKATCSLKATEVGYDELAMVNGKLAQVVKIAGDEVTLQVFEGTEGIPTNAEVVFLGKSPTLKVSEQLAGRFFNAFGDSIDGGPEIEGVEVEIGGPSVNPVRRKQPSELIATGIAGIDLNNTLVSGQKIPFFADPDQPFNQVMANVALRAETDKIILGGMGMTNDDYLYFKNVFSNAGALDRIISFVNTTENPPVERLLIPDMALTAAEYFAVEHNQKVLVLLTDMTSYADALAIVSNRMDQIPSKDSMPGSLYSDLAKIYEKAVQFPSGGSITIIAVTTLSGGDITHAVPDNTGYITEGQLFLRRDSDIGKVIVDPFRSLSRLKQLVSGKKTRKDHPQVMNAAVRLYADAANAKTKMENGFDLTNYDERALAFAKDYANQLLAIDVNLNTTEMLDVTWGLFSKYFKPEEVNIKKEFVDQYWRK
;
A
#
# COMPACT_ATOMS: atom_id res chain seq x y z
N PHE A 1 -34.06 17.11 -6.70
CA PHE A 1 -35.02 17.10 -5.57
C PHE A 1 -34.48 16.20 -4.48
N GLN A 2 -34.25 16.74 -3.28
CA GLN A 2 -33.87 15.94 -2.11
C GLN A 2 -35.13 15.20 -1.60
N LYS A 3 -34.98 13.89 -1.32
CA LYS A 3 -36.03 13.06 -0.73
C LYS A 3 -35.87 13.04 0.76
N ILE A 4 -36.93 13.40 1.47
CA ILE A 4 -36.94 13.51 2.93
C ILE A 4 -37.91 12.48 3.52
N TYR A 5 -37.44 11.71 4.47
CA TYR A 5 -38.21 10.72 5.21
C TYR A 5 -38.12 11.01 6.71
N THR A 6 -39.17 10.74 7.47
CA THR A 6 -39.23 11.03 8.92
C THR A 6 -39.58 9.82 9.76
N LYS A 7 -39.50 8.61 9.19
CA LYS A 7 -39.83 7.38 9.91
C LYS A 7 -38.77 6.34 9.71
N ILE A 8 -37.96 6.14 10.73
CA ILE A 8 -36.95 5.06 10.78
C ILE A 8 -37.61 3.83 11.37
N SER A 9 -37.53 2.69 10.70
CA SER A 9 -38.14 1.43 11.13
C SER A 9 -37.29 0.68 12.16
N GLN A 10 -35.97 0.80 12.06
CA GLN A 10 -35.02 0.13 12.94
C GLN A 10 -33.74 0.96 13.11
N ILE A 11 -33.22 0.98 14.33
CA ILE A 11 -31.92 1.61 14.65
C ILE A 11 -31.08 0.56 15.37
N THR A 12 -29.86 0.36 14.89
CA THR A 12 -28.79 -0.42 15.54
C THR A 12 -27.65 0.51 15.95
N LYS A 13 -26.55 -0.01 16.50
CA LYS A 13 -25.39 0.82 16.93
C LYS A 13 -24.75 1.66 15.82
N ALA A 14 -24.95 1.32 14.54
CA ALA A 14 -24.34 2.06 13.44
C ALA A 14 -25.20 2.15 12.19
N THR A 15 -26.34 1.46 12.16
CA THR A 15 -27.24 1.48 11.02
C THR A 15 -28.62 1.92 11.40
N CYS A 16 -29.32 2.56 10.49
CA CYS A 16 -30.74 2.77 10.54
C CYS A 16 -31.41 2.26 9.28
N SER A 17 -32.58 1.64 9.42
CA SER A 17 -33.37 1.16 8.29
C SER A 17 -34.66 1.95 8.20
N LEU A 18 -35.09 2.22 6.98
CA LEU A 18 -36.34 2.91 6.70
C LEU A 18 -36.94 2.46 5.37
N LYS A 19 -38.21 2.71 5.16
CA LYS A 19 -38.82 2.52 3.86
C LYS A 19 -38.58 3.73 2.96
N ALA A 20 -37.92 3.50 1.83
CA ALA A 20 -37.65 4.51 0.82
C ALA A 20 -37.71 3.91 -0.59
N THR A 21 -38.01 4.74 -1.57
CA THR A 21 -38.09 4.35 -2.99
C THR A 21 -37.16 5.19 -3.85
N GLU A 22 -36.70 4.62 -4.95
CA GLU A 22 -35.80 5.29 -5.92
C GLU A 22 -34.51 5.81 -5.24
N VAL A 23 -33.89 4.97 -4.42
CA VAL A 23 -32.62 5.20 -3.75
C VAL A 23 -31.61 4.24 -4.32
N GLY A 24 -30.38 4.71 -4.58
CA GLY A 24 -29.29 3.89 -5.10
C GLY A 24 -28.41 3.31 -4.01
N TYR A 25 -27.71 2.21 -4.32
CA TYR A 25 -26.58 1.74 -3.51
C TYR A 25 -25.51 2.83 -3.47
N ASP A 26 -24.81 2.91 -2.34
CA ASP A 26 -23.76 3.90 -2.08
C ASP A 26 -24.22 5.35 -2.05
N GLU A 27 -25.52 5.63 -2.22
CA GLU A 27 -26.08 6.99 -2.12
C GLU A 27 -25.86 7.54 -0.71
N LEU A 28 -25.45 8.80 -0.63
CA LEU A 28 -25.28 9.51 0.63
C LEU A 28 -26.62 10.03 1.16
N ALA A 29 -26.77 10.05 2.47
CA ALA A 29 -27.88 10.63 3.18
C ALA A 29 -27.42 11.35 4.44
N MET A 30 -28.24 12.30 4.90
CA MET A 30 -28.11 12.90 6.23
C MET A 30 -29.18 12.32 7.14
N VAL A 31 -28.79 11.77 8.28
CA VAL A 31 -29.68 11.19 9.29
C VAL A 31 -29.53 12.01 10.55
N ASN A 32 -30.53 12.82 10.90
CA ASN A 32 -30.46 13.73 12.06
C ASN A 32 -29.18 14.59 12.07
N GLY A 33 -28.78 15.09 10.90
CA GLY A 33 -27.56 15.90 10.75
C GLY A 33 -26.24 15.12 10.68
N LYS A 34 -26.27 13.77 10.78
CA LYS A 34 -25.09 12.91 10.64
C LYS A 34 -25.03 12.31 9.24
N LEU A 35 -23.85 12.28 8.65
CA LEU A 35 -23.65 11.68 7.34
C LEU A 35 -23.79 10.15 7.40
N ALA A 36 -24.49 9.61 6.40
CA ALA A 36 -24.74 8.18 6.25
C ALA A 36 -24.65 7.77 4.78
N GLN A 37 -24.53 6.47 4.54
CA GLN A 37 -24.47 5.88 3.20
C GLN A 37 -25.38 4.67 3.10
N VAL A 38 -26.04 4.49 1.96
CA VAL A 38 -26.86 3.32 1.66
C VAL A 38 -25.98 2.09 1.48
N VAL A 39 -26.16 1.10 2.36
CA VAL A 39 -25.36 -0.14 2.34
C VAL A 39 -26.19 -1.38 1.99
N LYS A 40 -27.52 -1.29 2.07
CA LYS A 40 -28.41 -2.40 1.70
C LYS A 40 -29.76 -1.88 1.21
N ILE A 41 -30.26 -2.53 0.16
CA ILE A 41 -31.62 -2.29 -0.36
C ILE A 41 -32.31 -3.65 -0.49
N ALA A 42 -33.43 -3.83 0.19
CA ALA A 42 -34.25 -5.04 0.16
C ALA A 42 -35.71 -4.67 -0.10
N GLY A 43 -36.10 -4.62 -1.38
CA GLY A 43 -37.40 -4.12 -1.80
C GLY A 43 -37.53 -2.61 -1.54
N ASP A 44 -38.47 -2.21 -0.69
CA ASP A 44 -38.66 -0.81 -0.24
C ASP A 44 -37.90 -0.50 1.06
N GLU A 45 -37.25 -1.47 1.68
CA GLU A 45 -36.45 -1.28 2.88
C GLU A 45 -35.00 -0.95 2.53
N VAL A 46 -34.53 0.20 3.00
CA VAL A 46 -33.20 0.74 2.80
C VAL A 46 -32.46 0.80 4.13
N THR A 47 -31.27 0.26 4.19
CA THR A 47 -30.40 0.34 5.37
C THR A 47 -29.26 1.32 5.10
N LEU A 48 -29.13 2.29 6.00
CA LEU A 48 -28.10 3.32 6.00
C LEU A 48 -27.04 3.00 7.07
N GLN A 49 -25.80 3.05 6.70
CA GLN A 49 -24.66 3.09 7.61
C GLN A 49 -24.42 4.53 8.03
N VAL A 50 -24.58 4.85 9.32
CA VAL A 50 -24.26 6.17 9.86
C VAL A 50 -22.79 6.20 10.28
N PHE A 51 -21.98 7.07 9.69
CA PHE A 51 -20.53 7.07 9.89
C PHE A 51 -20.12 7.37 11.34
N GLU A 52 -20.77 8.33 11.96
CA GLU A 52 -20.53 8.71 13.36
C GLU A 52 -21.27 7.83 14.39
N GLY A 53 -22.00 6.81 13.92
CA GLY A 53 -22.87 6.00 14.76
C GLY A 53 -24.25 6.63 15.00
N THR A 54 -25.15 5.81 15.54
CA THR A 54 -26.57 6.15 15.66
C THR A 54 -26.96 6.73 17.04
N GLU A 55 -26.00 6.96 17.92
CA GLU A 55 -26.27 7.53 19.24
C GLU A 55 -26.98 8.87 19.13
N GLY A 56 -28.06 9.02 19.86
CA GLY A 56 -28.88 10.24 19.88
C GLY A 56 -29.81 10.41 18.67
N ILE A 57 -29.92 9.43 17.77
CA ILE A 57 -30.88 9.47 16.65
C ILE A 57 -32.23 8.90 17.10
N PRO A 58 -33.30 9.69 17.13
CA PRO A 58 -34.63 9.17 17.43
C PRO A 58 -35.27 8.51 16.19
N THR A 59 -36.24 7.62 16.41
CA THR A 59 -36.93 6.90 15.31
C THR A 59 -37.75 7.81 14.38
N ASN A 60 -38.04 9.03 14.81
CA ASN A 60 -38.69 10.07 14.01
C ASN A 60 -37.70 11.10 13.43
N ALA A 61 -36.39 10.80 13.45
CA ALA A 61 -35.39 11.67 12.88
C ALA A 61 -35.61 11.88 11.38
N GLU A 62 -35.22 13.05 10.90
CA GLU A 62 -35.20 13.36 9.48
C GLU A 62 -34.07 12.63 8.80
N VAL A 63 -34.40 11.96 7.68
CA VAL A 63 -33.46 11.32 6.77
C VAL A 63 -33.58 11.98 5.41
N VAL A 64 -32.51 12.63 4.97
CA VAL A 64 -32.44 13.36 3.69
C VAL A 64 -31.50 12.63 2.77
N PHE A 65 -32.00 12.02 1.70
CA PHE A 65 -31.16 11.43 0.67
C PHE A 65 -30.61 12.53 -0.24
N LEU A 66 -29.29 12.47 -0.52
CA LEU A 66 -28.58 13.51 -1.26
C LEU A 66 -28.62 13.31 -2.77
N GLY A 67 -29.09 12.16 -3.26
CA GLY A 67 -29.20 11.82 -4.69
C GLY A 67 -27.84 11.62 -5.37
N LYS A 68 -26.78 11.40 -4.60
CA LYS A 68 -25.42 11.17 -5.11
C LYS A 68 -24.65 10.20 -4.23
N SER A 69 -23.76 9.44 -4.87
CA SER A 69 -22.73 8.65 -4.19
C SER A 69 -21.61 9.56 -3.64
N PRO A 70 -20.69 9.04 -2.80
CA PRO A 70 -19.50 9.79 -2.41
C PRO A 70 -18.74 10.28 -3.63
N THR A 71 -18.28 11.51 -3.61
CA THR A 71 -17.57 12.17 -4.70
C THR A 71 -16.26 12.79 -4.22
N LEU A 72 -15.33 12.99 -5.14
CA LEU A 72 -14.09 13.75 -4.93
C LEU A 72 -14.01 14.86 -5.99
N LYS A 73 -13.68 16.08 -5.58
CA LYS A 73 -13.29 17.12 -6.51
C LYS A 73 -11.86 16.89 -6.97
N VAL A 74 -11.65 16.62 -8.24
CA VAL A 74 -10.34 16.35 -8.82
C VAL A 74 -9.81 17.54 -9.59
N SER A 75 -8.57 17.92 -9.34
CA SER A 75 -7.78 18.89 -10.07
C SER A 75 -6.31 18.80 -9.68
N GLU A 76 -5.44 19.54 -10.35
CA GLU A 76 -4.03 19.67 -9.99
C GLU A 76 -3.81 20.25 -8.58
N GLN A 77 -4.80 20.97 -8.03
CA GLN A 77 -4.76 21.57 -6.69
C GLN A 77 -4.75 20.53 -5.56
N LEU A 78 -5.02 19.25 -5.85
CA LEU A 78 -4.88 18.15 -4.88
C LEU A 78 -3.43 17.97 -4.43
N ALA A 79 -2.47 18.31 -5.28
CA ALA A 79 -1.04 18.14 -4.98
C ALA A 79 -0.62 18.99 -3.78
N GLY A 80 0.11 18.38 -2.87
CA GLY A 80 0.59 19.02 -1.65
C GLY A 80 -0.39 19.07 -0.49
N ARG A 81 -1.58 18.51 -0.65
CA ARG A 81 -2.69 18.67 0.28
C ARG A 81 -3.00 17.40 1.09
N PHE A 82 -3.62 17.63 2.25
CA PHE A 82 -4.13 16.59 3.14
C PHE A 82 -5.64 16.68 3.26
N PHE A 83 -6.30 15.55 3.08
CA PHE A 83 -7.77 15.42 3.08
C PHE A 83 -8.24 14.34 4.06
N ASN A 84 -9.46 14.48 4.54
CA ASN A 84 -10.16 13.44 5.27
C ASN A 84 -10.78 12.39 4.31
N ALA A 85 -11.54 11.44 4.87
CA ALA A 85 -12.22 10.38 4.13
C ALA A 85 -13.34 10.89 3.19
N PHE A 86 -13.76 12.13 3.31
CA PHE A 86 -14.78 12.76 2.47
C PHE A 86 -14.20 13.71 1.42
N GLY A 87 -12.88 13.83 1.36
CA GLY A 87 -12.20 14.75 0.45
C GLY A 87 -12.17 16.20 0.94
N ASP A 88 -12.53 16.46 2.20
CA ASP A 88 -12.41 17.78 2.79
C ASP A 88 -10.98 18.04 3.23
N SER A 89 -10.50 19.26 3.03
CA SER A 89 -9.15 19.67 3.43
C SER A 89 -9.01 19.71 4.96
N ILE A 90 -7.95 19.06 5.47
CA ILE A 90 -7.59 19.05 6.90
C ILE A 90 -6.27 19.76 7.20
N ASP A 91 -5.65 20.35 6.20
CA ASP A 91 -4.38 21.07 6.32
C ASP A 91 -4.55 22.59 6.53
N GLY A 92 -5.78 23.07 6.55
CA GLY A 92 -6.11 24.50 6.68
C GLY A 92 -5.97 25.29 5.38
N GLY A 93 -5.71 24.63 4.26
CA GLY A 93 -5.66 25.27 2.95
C GLY A 93 -7.06 25.56 2.37
N PRO A 94 -7.14 26.26 1.23
CA PRO A 94 -8.41 26.60 0.58
C PRO A 94 -9.13 25.35 0.08
N GLU A 95 -10.44 25.45 -0.15
CA GLU A 95 -11.20 24.41 -0.84
C GLU A 95 -10.62 24.15 -2.24
N ILE A 96 -10.72 22.89 -2.68
CA ILE A 96 -10.30 22.49 -4.02
C ILE A 96 -11.36 22.93 -5.04
N GLU A 97 -10.91 23.60 -6.07
CA GLU A 97 -11.70 23.85 -7.27
C GLU A 97 -11.40 22.73 -8.28
N GLY A 98 -12.44 22.10 -8.82
CA GLY A 98 -12.25 20.98 -9.75
C GLY A 98 -13.54 20.32 -10.17
N VAL A 99 -13.40 19.28 -10.96
CA VAL A 99 -14.52 18.46 -11.43
C VAL A 99 -14.89 17.46 -10.34
N GLU A 100 -16.17 17.40 -10.01
CA GLU A 100 -16.69 16.42 -9.05
C GLU A 100 -16.87 15.07 -9.75
N VAL A 101 -16.22 14.03 -9.26
CA VAL A 101 -16.29 12.66 -9.79
C VAL A 101 -16.72 11.68 -8.70
N GLU A 102 -17.52 10.68 -9.06
CA GLU A 102 -17.88 9.61 -8.13
C GLU A 102 -16.66 8.75 -7.81
N ILE A 103 -16.51 8.36 -6.54
CA ILE A 103 -15.44 7.47 -6.10
C ILE A 103 -15.84 5.99 -6.25
N GLY A 104 -14.87 5.09 -6.22
CA GLY A 104 -15.12 3.65 -6.17
C GLY A 104 -15.62 3.02 -7.47
N GLY A 105 -15.47 3.68 -8.60
CA GLY A 105 -15.85 3.13 -9.93
C GLY A 105 -15.20 1.77 -10.23
N PRO A 106 -15.61 1.07 -11.30
CA PRO A 106 -15.08 -0.26 -11.63
C PRO A 106 -13.60 -0.21 -12.03
N SER A 107 -12.90 -1.31 -11.87
CA SER A 107 -11.54 -1.47 -12.38
C SER A 107 -11.53 -1.47 -13.93
N VAL A 108 -10.40 -1.07 -14.49
CA VAL A 108 -10.24 -1.03 -15.95
C VAL A 108 -10.35 -2.42 -16.57
N ASN A 109 -11.16 -2.55 -17.62
CA ASN A 109 -11.29 -3.80 -18.35
C ASN A 109 -9.91 -4.34 -18.79
N PRO A 110 -9.60 -5.63 -18.58
CA PRO A 110 -8.31 -6.23 -18.93
C PRO A 110 -7.86 -5.98 -20.38
N VAL A 111 -8.81 -5.92 -21.33
CA VAL A 111 -8.50 -5.62 -22.76
C VAL A 111 -7.95 -4.20 -22.97
N ARG A 112 -8.22 -3.29 -22.06
CA ARG A 112 -7.72 -1.89 -22.09
C ARG A 112 -6.47 -1.69 -21.24
N ARG A 113 -5.85 -2.76 -20.74
CA ARG A 113 -4.60 -2.71 -19.97
C ARG A 113 -3.42 -2.96 -20.89
N LYS A 114 -2.35 -2.21 -20.70
CA LYS A 114 -1.05 -2.53 -21.27
C LYS A 114 -0.32 -3.53 -20.37
N GLN A 115 0.44 -4.44 -20.98
CA GLN A 115 1.33 -5.29 -20.20
C GLN A 115 2.35 -4.43 -19.46
N PRO A 116 2.55 -4.61 -18.15
CA PRO A 116 3.54 -3.88 -17.37
C PRO A 116 4.95 -3.98 -17.97
N SER A 117 5.61 -2.84 -18.17
CA SER A 117 6.92 -2.80 -18.85
C SER A 117 7.85 -1.69 -18.36
N GLU A 118 7.36 -0.78 -17.51
CA GLU A 118 8.14 0.35 -17.03
C GLU A 118 8.60 0.13 -15.58
N LEU A 119 9.82 0.56 -15.29
CA LEU A 119 10.40 0.49 -13.95
C LEU A 119 9.72 1.51 -13.01
N ILE A 120 9.47 1.08 -11.78
CA ILE A 120 9.22 1.96 -10.64
C ILE A 120 10.37 1.79 -9.66
N ALA A 121 11.31 2.72 -9.65
CA ALA A 121 12.36 2.77 -8.64
C ALA A 121 11.78 3.42 -7.37
N THR A 122 11.85 2.70 -6.25
CA THR A 122 11.31 3.17 -4.96
C THR A 122 12.29 4.06 -4.22
N GLY A 123 13.57 4.00 -4.57
CA GLY A 123 14.66 4.67 -3.87
C GLY A 123 15.11 3.95 -2.59
N ILE A 124 14.53 2.78 -2.27
CA ILE A 124 14.94 1.91 -1.17
C ILE A 124 15.74 0.75 -1.77
N ALA A 125 17.04 0.72 -1.50
CA ALA A 125 17.96 -0.23 -2.13
C ALA A 125 17.55 -1.69 -1.94
N GLY A 126 17.09 -2.08 -0.76
CA GLY A 126 16.66 -3.45 -0.47
C GLY A 126 15.42 -3.89 -1.27
N ILE A 127 14.55 -2.95 -1.65
CA ILE A 127 13.43 -3.21 -2.54
C ILE A 127 13.92 -3.27 -3.98
N ASP A 128 14.59 -2.23 -4.45
CA ASP A 128 14.92 -2.06 -5.86
C ASP A 128 15.94 -3.09 -6.37
N LEU A 129 16.86 -3.55 -5.51
CA LEU A 129 17.85 -4.57 -5.85
C LEU A 129 17.22 -5.96 -6.01
N ASN A 130 16.43 -6.40 -5.03
CA ASN A 130 15.96 -7.79 -4.95
C ASN A 130 14.53 -7.98 -5.45
N ASN A 131 13.71 -6.95 -5.40
CA ASN A 131 12.27 -7.00 -5.65
C ASN A 131 11.79 -5.84 -6.52
N THR A 132 12.52 -5.53 -7.56
CA THR A 132 12.28 -4.43 -8.50
C THR A 132 10.80 -4.34 -8.90
N LEU A 133 10.19 -3.17 -8.73
CA LEU A 133 8.80 -2.95 -9.03
C LEU A 133 8.56 -2.52 -10.48
N VAL A 134 7.36 -2.83 -10.95
CA VAL A 134 6.92 -2.54 -12.31
C VAL A 134 5.68 -1.65 -12.26
N SER A 135 5.60 -0.71 -13.18
CA SER A 135 4.46 0.18 -13.35
C SER A 135 3.17 -0.62 -13.55
N GLY A 136 2.15 -0.32 -12.76
CA GLY A 136 0.88 -1.07 -12.78
C GLY A 136 0.86 -2.30 -11.87
N GLN A 137 1.92 -2.57 -11.13
CA GLN A 137 1.99 -3.67 -10.16
C GLN A 137 1.24 -3.31 -8.87
N LYS A 138 0.66 -4.31 -8.24
CA LYS A 138 0.12 -4.27 -6.89
C LYS A 138 0.89 -5.24 -5.99
N ILE A 139 1.44 -4.74 -4.90
CA ILE A 139 2.28 -5.51 -4.00
C ILE A 139 2.02 -5.14 -2.54
N PRO A 140 1.81 -6.13 -1.65
CA PRO A 140 1.67 -5.88 -0.22
C PRO A 140 3.04 -5.68 0.43
N PHE A 141 3.03 -4.92 1.50
CA PHE A 141 4.16 -4.72 2.39
C PHE A 141 3.80 -5.27 3.76
N PHE A 142 4.26 -6.47 4.07
CA PHE A 142 3.97 -7.16 5.32
C PHE A 142 4.95 -6.74 6.42
N ALA A 143 4.40 -6.36 7.56
CA ALA A 143 5.16 -5.92 8.73
C ALA A 143 4.41 -6.27 10.01
N ASP A 144 5.14 -6.54 11.09
CA ASP A 144 4.53 -6.57 12.41
C ASP A 144 4.17 -5.15 12.87
N PRO A 145 3.15 -4.97 13.74
CA PRO A 145 2.67 -3.64 14.11
C PRO A 145 3.71 -2.73 14.79
N ASP A 146 4.74 -3.31 15.40
CA ASP A 146 5.84 -2.59 16.07
C ASP A 146 6.98 -2.20 15.11
N GLN A 147 6.92 -2.62 13.85
CA GLN A 147 7.94 -2.30 12.85
C GLN A 147 7.68 -0.94 12.19
N PRO A 148 8.73 -0.24 11.72
CA PRO A 148 8.63 1.12 11.21
C PRO A 148 8.14 1.19 9.76
N PHE A 149 7.02 0.54 9.43
CA PHE A 149 6.50 0.50 8.06
C PHE A 149 6.10 1.89 7.54
N ASN A 150 5.61 2.79 8.40
CA ASN A 150 5.29 4.16 7.99
C ASN A 150 6.54 4.97 7.63
N GLN A 151 7.70 4.69 8.25
CA GLN A 151 8.98 5.29 7.84
C GLN A 151 9.39 4.82 6.45
N VAL A 152 9.17 3.54 6.13
CA VAL A 152 9.42 3.02 4.78
C VAL A 152 8.49 3.69 3.77
N MET A 153 7.19 3.82 4.07
CA MET A 153 6.24 4.49 3.18
C MET A 153 6.60 5.95 2.96
N ALA A 154 7.01 6.68 4.00
CA ALA A 154 7.48 8.05 3.88
C ALA A 154 8.75 8.15 3.00
N ASN A 155 9.72 7.26 3.19
CA ASN A 155 10.92 7.20 2.36
C ASN A 155 10.59 6.92 0.89
N VAL A 156 9.71 5.98 0.61
CA VAL A 156 9.23 5.69 -0.75
C VAL A 156 8.55 6.92 -1.34
N ALA A 157 7.67 7.60 -0.59
CA ALA A 157 6.99 8.81 -1.05
C ALA A 157 7.96 9.93 -1.44
N LEU A 158 9.06 10.09 -0.69
CA LEU A 158 10.06 11.12 -0.98
C LEU A 158 10.97 10.78 -2.16
N ARG A 159 11.23 9.50 -2.43
CA ARG A 159 12.32 9.05 -3.30
C ARG A 159 11.88 8.30 -4.55
N ALA A 160 10.66 7.76 -4.57
CA ALA A 160 10.20 6.99 -5.72
C ALA A 160 10.19 7.85 -7.00
N GLU A 161 10.67 7.25 -8.09
CA GLU A 161 10.72 7.90 -9.39
C GLU A 161 9.37 7.80 -10.11
N THR A 162 8.41 8.57 -9.62
CA THR A 162 7.04 8.68 -10.16
C THR A 162 6.60 10.14 -10.23
N ASP A 163 5.60 10.44 -11.05
CA ASP A 163 5.11 11.81 -11.22
C ASP A 163 4.29 12.27 -10.01
N LYS A 164 3.44 11.40 -9.49
CA LYS A 164 2.60 11.66 -8.30
C LYS A 164 2.66 10.49 -7.33
N ILE A 165 2.55 10.83 -6.05
CA ILE A 165 2.41 9.91 -4.94
C ILE A 165 1.09 10.19 -4.25
N ILE A 166 0.31 9.16 -3.96
CA ILE A 166 -0.92 9.30 -3.19
C ILE A 166 -0.83 8.41 -1.96
N LEU A 167 -0.91 9.04 -0.79
CA LEU A 167 -0.95 8.34 0.49
C LEU A 167 -2.42 8.16 0.91
N GLY A 168 -2.82 6.92 1.16
CA GLY A 168 -4.08 6.57 1.80
C GLY A 168 -3.84 5.99 3.19
N GLY A 169 -4.10 6.78 4.22
CA GLY A 169 -3.89 6.40 5.61
C GLY A 169 -5.18 5.96 6.28
N MET A 170 -5.21 4.74 6.84
CA MET A 170 -6.40 4.13 7.44
C MET A 170 -6.13 3.76 8.89
N GLY A 171 -6.82 4.43 9.82
CA GLY A 171 -6.65 4.21 11.25
C GLY A 171 -5.27 4.63 11.77
N MET A 172 -4.69 5.67 11.19
CA MET A 172 -3.42 6.22 11.65
C MET A 172 -3.54 6.79 13.06
N THR A 173 -2.48 6.63 13.86
CA THR A 173 -2.34 7.44 15.07
C THR A 173 -2.11 8.91 14.71
N ASN A 174 -2.41 9.82 15.64
CA ASN A 174 -2.11 11.23 15.42
C ASN A 174 -0.60 11.48 15.24
N ASP A 175 0.23 10.70 15.93
CA ASP A 175 1.69 10.78 15.79
C ASP A 175 2.14 10.38 14.38
N ASP A 176 1.57 9.32 13.81
CA ASP A 176 1.85 8.91 12.42
C ASP A 176 1.40 9.99 11.41
N TYR A 177 0.21 10.55 11.60
CA TYR A 177 -0.27 11.64 10.75
C TYR A 177 0.66 12.85 10.79
N LEU A 178 1.06 13.29 11.98
CA LEU A 178 1.99 14.40 12.16
C LEU A 178 3.38 14.08 11.61
N TYR A 179 3.82 12.83 11.75
CA TYR A 179 5.08 12.36 11.16
C TYR A 179 5.08 12.53 9.64
N PHE A 180 4.08 12.00 8.93
CA PHE A 180 3.98 12.18 7.48
C PHE A 180 3.90 13.64 7.07
N LYS A 181 3.07 14.44 7.75
CA LYS A 181 2.92 15.87 7.48
C LYS A 181 4.25 16.62 7.61
N ASN A 182 4.99 16.36 8.68
CA ASN A 182 6.27 17.01 8.94
C ASN A 182 7.35 16.55 7.93
N VAL A 183 7.43 15.25 7.66
CA VAL A 183 8.43 14.70 6.72
C VAL A 183 8.21 15.26 5.32
N PHE A 184 6.99 15.32 4.83
CA PHE A 184 6.67 15.83 3.50
C PHE A 184 6.90 17.34 3.39
N SER A 185 6.52 18.11 4.42
CA SER A 185 6.74 19.56 4.44
C SER A 185 8.22 19.90 4.49
N ASN A 186 9.00 19.22 5.34
CA ASN A 186 10.42 19.50 5.51
C ASN A 186 11.26 19.11 4.30
N ALA A 187 10.84 18.10 3.56
CA ALA A 187 11.55 17.65 2.36
C ALA A 187 11.28 18.50 1.12
N GLY A 188 10.32 19.43 1.15
CA GLY A 188 9.92 20.22 -0.01
C GLY A 188 9.28 19.36 -1.13
N ALA A 189 8.71 18.20 -0.79
CA ALA A 189 8.16 17.24 -1.73
C ALA A 189 6.62 17.31 -1.85
N LEU A 190 6.00 18.31 -1.22
CA LEU A 190 4.54 18.44 -1.17
C LEU A 190 3.89 18.55 -2.55
N ASP A 191 4.53 19.21 -3.51
CA ASP A 191 3.99 19.48 -4.84
C ASP A 191 3.64 18.23 -5.66
N ARG A 192 4.10 17.05 -5.24
CA ARG A 192 3.78 15.77 -5.89
C ARG A 192 3.07 14.75 -5.00
N ILE A 193 2.85 15.06 -3.72
CA ILE A 193 2.25 14.14 -2.74
C ILE A 193 0.85 14.61 -2.38
N ILE A 194 -0.11 13.68 -2.45
CA ILE A 194 -1.51 13.89 -2.06
C ILE A 194 -1.83 12.90 -0.95
N SER A 195 -2.47 13.34 0.12
CA SER A 195 -2.74 12.49 1.28
C SER A 195 -4.22 12.48 1.66
N PHE A 196 -4.81 11.30 1.73
CA PHE A 196 -6.14 11.05 2.30
C PHE A 196 -5.96 10.28 3.60
N VAL A 197 -6.46 10.80 4.72
CA VAL A 197 -6.14 10.27 6.04
C VAL A 197 -7.39 10.12 6.90
N ASN A 198 -7.54 8.93 7.47
CA ASN A 198 -8.42 8.64 8.59
C ASN A 198 -7.53 8.31 9.79
N THR A 199 -7.76 8.99 10.91
CA THR A 199 -7.03 8.74 12.16
C THR A 199 -7.83 7.84 13.09
N THR A 200 -7.19 7.40 14.18
CA THR A 200 -7.86 6.64 15.25
C THR A 200 -8.94 7.43 15.99
N GLU A 201 -8.95 8.76 15.87
CA GLU A 201 -9.97 9.64 16.44
C GLU A 201 -11.23 9.72 15.56
N ASN A 202 -11.12 9.36 14.28
CA ASN A 202 -12.25 9.35 13.35
C ASN A 202 -13.01 8.02 13.43
N PRO A 203 -14.29 8.00 13.05
CA PRO A 203 -15.08 6.78 12.98
C PRO A 203 -14.38 5.69 12.12
N PRO A 204 -14.30 4.44 12.60
CA PRO A 204 -13.62 3.36 11.84
C PRO A 204 -14.23 3.11 10.46
N VAL A 205 -15.52 3.36 10.28
CA VAL A 205 -16.21 3.14 8.99
C VAL A 205 -15.68 4.05 7.89
N GLU A 206 -15.21 5.24 8.22
CA GLU A 206 -14.61 6.18 7.28
C GLU A 206 -13.36 5.61 6.58
N ARG A 207 -12.68 4.63 7.21
CA ARG A 207 -11.53 3.95 6.62
C ARG A 207 -11.86 3.30 5.27
N LEU A 208 -13.12 2.88 5.10
CA LEU A 208 -13.57 2.22 3.88
C LEU A 208 -13.58 3.14 2.66
N LEU A 209 -13.67 4.46 2.87
CA LEU A 209 -13.65 5.45 1.81
C LEU A 209 -12.23 5.85 1.36
N ILE A 210 -11.23 5.69 2.23
CA ILE A 210 -9.86 6.15 1.96
C ILE A 210 -9.25 5.53 0.71
N PRO A 211 -9.28 4.20 0.49
CA PRO A 211 -8.75 3.62 -0.75
C PRO A 211 -9.47 4.12 -2.01
N ASP A 212 -10.79 4.27 -1.95
CA ASP A 212 -11.56 4.77 -3.07
C ASP A 212 -11.24 6.24 -3.38
N MET A 213 -11.05 7.10 -2.37
CA MET A 213 -10.58 8.48 -2.55
C MET A 213 -9.20 8.53 -3.19
N ALA A 214 -8.23 7.77 -2.64
CA ALA A 214 -6.86 7.72 -3.13
C ALA A 214 -6.80 7.22 -4.58
N LEU A 215 -7.54 6.16 -4.90
CA LEU A 215 -7.54 5.58 -6.25
C LEU A 215 -8.29 6.44 -7.27
N THR A 216 -9.34 7.14 -6.85
CA THR A 216 -10.03 8.11 -7.72
C THR A 216 -9.11 9.28 -8.09
N ALA A 217 -8.36 9.81 -7.14
CA ALA A 217 -7.33 10.81 -7.42
C ALA A 217 -6.22 10.23 -8.33
N ALA A 218 -5.81 8.98 -8.10
CA ALA A 218 -4.81 8.31 -8.94
C ALA A 218 -5.30 8.13 -10.38
N GLU A 219 -6.55 7.75 -10.59
CA GLU A 219 -7.16 7.63 -11.92
C GLU A 219 -7.18 8.98 -12.67
N TYR A 220 -7.49 10.07 -11.98
CA TYR A 220 -7.45 11.40 -12.58
C TYR A 220 -6.07 11.74 -13.14
N PHE A 221 -5.02 11.60 -12.34
CA PHE A 221 -3.66 11.90 -12.80
C PHE A 221 -3.14 10.91 -13.85
N ALA A 222 -3.45 9.63 -13.70
CA ALA A 222 -2.98 8.60 -14.62
C ALA A 222 -3.68 8.63 -15.99
N VAL A 223 -4.98 8.92 -16.02
CA VAL A 223 -5.78 8.89 -17.25
C VAL A 223 -5.77 10.24 -17.95
N GLU A 224 -6.10 11.32 -17.23
CA GLU A 224 -6.23 12.65 -17.84
C GLU A 224 -4.87 13.31 -18.12
N HIS A 225 -3.87 13.05 -17.27
CA HIS A 225 -2.54 13.64 -17.38
C HIS A 225 -1.44 12.68 -17.84
N ASN A 226 -1.78 11.40 -18.09
CA ASN A 226 -0.83 10.34 -18.49
C ASN A 226 0.37 10.18 -17.52
N GLN A 227 0.16 10.43 -16.25
CA GLN A 227 1.19 10.40 -15.22
C GLN A 227 1.36 9.00 -14.63
N LYS A 228 2.58 8.70 -14.18
CA LYS A 228 2.89 7.52 -13.36
C LYS A 228 2.54 7.87 -11.92
N VAL A 229 1.53 7.21 -11.37
CA VAL A 229 1.06 7.43 -10.00
C VAL A 229 1.39 6.22 -9.14
N LEU A 230 2.02 6.45 -7.99
CA LEU A 230 2.24 5.44 -6.97
C LEU A 230 1.30 5.69 -5.80
N VAL A 231 0.45 4.73 -5.49
CA VAL A 231 -0.48 4.77 -4.37
C VAL A 231 0.10 3.96 -3.21
N LEU A 232 0.22 4.59 -2.07
CA LEU A 232 0.70 3.99 -0.82
C LEU A 232 -0.49 3.88 0.14
N LEU A 233 -0.95 2.66 0.42
CA LEU A 233 -2.04 2.40 1.35
C LEU A 233 -1.48 1.85 2.67
N THR A 234 -1.82 2.48 3.78
CA THR A 234 -1.38 2.08 5.12
C THR A 234 -2.46 2.37 6.16
N ASP A 235 -3.09 1.42 6.83
CA ASP A 235 -2.82 0.00 6.85
C ASP A 235 -4.08 -0.78 6.36
N MET A 236 -3.90 -1.76 5.51
CA MET A 236 -5.00 -2.56 4.95
C MET A 236 -5.63 -3.51 5.98
N THR A 237 -4.91 -3.84 7.06
CA THR A 237 -5.51 -4.58 8.19
C THR A 237 -6.53 -3.70 8.92
N SER A 238 -6.23 -2.41 9.13
CA SER A 238 -7.19 -1.45 9.66
C SER A 238 -8.43 -1.26 8.76
N TYR A 239 -8.24 -1.33 7.43
CA TYR A 239 -9.35 -1.35 6.46
C TYR A 239 -10.23 -2.60 6.65
N ALA A 240 -9.61 -3.78 6.74
CA ALA A 240 -10.33 -5.04 6.92
C ALA A 240 -11.08 -5.10 8.27
N ASP A 241 -10.49 -4.55 9.32
CA ASP A 241 -11.16 -4.41 10.63
C ASP A 241 -12.42 -3.54 10.52
N ALA A 242 -12.38 -2.47 9.75
CA ALA A 242 -13.56 -1.64 9.49
C ALA A 242 -14.64 -2.41 8.71
N LEU A 243 -14.26 -3.22 7.71
CA LEU A 243 -15.20 -4.12 7.03
C LEU A 243 -15.84 -5.12 7.98
N ALA A 244 -15.06 -5.71 8.89
CA ALA A 244 -15.59 -6.65 9.89
C ALA A 244 -16.57 -5.95 10.85
N ILE A 245 -16.28 -4.73 11.28
CA ILE A 245 -17.19 -3.93 12.13
C ILE A 245 -18.52 -3.70 11.41
N VAL A 246 -18.51 -3.29 10.15
CA VAL A 246 -19.74 -3.06 9.36
C VAL A 246 -20.52 -4.35 9.17
N SER A 247 -19.85 -5.42 8.77
CA SER A 247 -20.43 -6.75 8.54
C SER A 247 -21.13 -7.28 9.80
N ASN A 248 -20.47 -7.21 10.95
CA ASN A 248 -21.02 -7.65 12.23
C ASN A 248 -22.24 -6.82 12.66
N ARG A 249 -22.26 -5.53 12.32
CA ARG A 249 -23.39 -4.64 12.61
C ARG A 249 -24.60 -4.90 11.71
N MET A 250 -24.39 -5.53 10.55
CA MET A 250 -25.44 -5.96 9.62
C MET A 250 -25.87 -7.42 9.84
N ASP A 251 -25.50 -8.03 10.97
CA ASP A 251 -25.80 -9.43 11.32
C ASP A 251 -25.38 -10.44 10.25
N GLN A 252 -24.32 -10.13 9.50
CA GLN A 252 -23.74 -11.07 8.53
C GLN A 252 -22.93 -12.14 9.26
N ILE A 253 -23.03 -13.37 8.77
CA ILE A 253 -22.26 -14.49 9.33
C ILE A 253 -20.77 -14.28 9.01
N PRO A 254 -19.89 -14.18 10.04
CA PRO A 254 -18.48 -14.04 9.80
C PRO A 254 -17.86 -15.29 9.16
N SER A 255 -16.85 -15.08 8.32
CA SER A 255 -16.03 -16.11 7.73
C SER A 255 -14.77 -16.38 8.58
N LYS A 256 -13.70 -16.87 7.96
CA LYS A 256 -12.40 -17.12 8.60
C LYS A 256 -11.90 -15.87 9.35
N ASP A 257 -11.37 -16.07 10.55
CA ASP A 257 -10.80 -15.04 11.42
C ASP A 257 -11.76 -13.88 11.75
N SER A 258 -13.05 -14.18 11.83
CA SER A 258 -14.12 -13.19 12.08
C SER A 258 -14.26 -12.11 11.01
N MET A 259 -13.67 -12.31 9.83
CA MET A 259 -13.76 -11.39 8.70
C MET A 259 -15.06 -11.62 7.90
N PRO A 260 -15.56 -10.59 7.17
CA PRO A 260 -16.73 -10.77 6.31
C PRO A 260 -16.44 -11.70 5.13
N GLY A 261 -17.47 -12.40 4.67
CA GLY A 261 -17.36 -13.27 3.49
C GLY A 261 -16.97 -12.52 2.20
N SER A 262 -17.20 -11.22 2.15
CA SER A 262 -16.85 -10.33 1.04
C SER A 262 -15.39 -9.86 1.03
N LEU A 263 -14.58 -10.19 2.05
CA LEU A 263 -13.22 -9.66 2.21
C LEU A 263 -12.38 -9.78 0.92
N TYR A 264 -12.40 -10.95 0.28
CA TYR A 264 -11.64 -11.16 -0.95
C TYR A 264 -12.07 -10.20 -2.07
N SER A 265 -13.37 -10.07 -2.31
CA SER A 265 -13.90 -9.20 -3.36
C SER A 265 -13.68 -7.71 -3.05
N ASP A 266 -13.77 -7.31 -1.78
CA ASP A 266 -13.51 -5.93 -1.37
C ASP A 266 -12.03 -5.55 -1.56
N LEU A 267 -11.11 -6.43 -1.15
CA LEU A 267 -9.68 -6.24 -1.39
C LEU A 267 -9.35 -6.26 -2.89
N ALA A 268 -9.93 -7.21 -3.64
CA ALA A 268 -9.71 -7.33 -5.08
C ALA A 268 -10.17 -6.06 -5.83
N LYS A 269 -11.30 -5.48 -5.45
CA LYS A 269 -11.81 -4.22 -6.03
C LYS A 269 -10.78 -3.10 -5.92
N ILE A 270 -10.09 -3.00 -4.79
CA ILE A 270 -9.04 -2.00 -4.56
C ILE A 270 -7.79 -2.33 -5.39
N TYR A 271 -7.24 -3.51 -5.24
CA TYR A 271 -5.97 -3.89 -5.88
C TYR A 271 -6.06 -3.98 -7.40
N GLU A 272 -7.20 -4.35 -7.97
CA GLU A 272 -7.42 -4.40 -9.41
C GLU A 272 -7.44 -3.03 -10.10
N LYS A 273 -7.42 -1.94 -9.34
CA LYS A 273 -7.20 -0.58 -9.86
C LYS A 273 -5.75 -0.34 -10.31
N ALA A 274 -4.79 -1.16 -9.85
CA ALA A 274 -3.40 -1.09 -10.34
C ALA A 274 -3.35 -1.50 -11.81
N VAL A 275 -2.79 -0.63 -12.66
CA VAL A 275 -2.82 -0.79 -14.10
C VAL A 275 -1.77 0.07 -14.78
N GLN A 276 -1.22 -0.39 -15.90
CA GLN A 276 -0.51 0.45 -16.86
C GLN A 276 -1.45 0.70 -18.05
N PHE A 277 -1.72 1.97 -18.33
CA PHE A 277 -2.60 2.37 -19.42
C PHE A 277 -1.86 2.40 -20.77
N PRO A 278 -2.53 2.11 -21.89
CA PRO A 278 -1.94 2.24 -23.23
C PRO A 278 -1.45 3.66 -23.54
N SER A 279 -2.10 4.67 -22.98
CA SER A 279 -1.75 6.10 -23.14
C SER A 279 -0.41 6.50 -22.49
N GLY A 280 0.12 5.71 -21.56
CA GLY A 280 1.40 5.96 -20.89
C GLY A 280 1.29 6.19 -19.38
N GLY A 281 0.13 6.58 -18.87
CA GLY A 281 -0.11 6.70 -17.44
C GLY A 281 -0.21 5.35 -16.74
N SER A 282 -0.06 5.33 -15.43
CA SER A 282 -0.16 4.10 -14.64
C SER A 282 -0.52 4.35 -13.19
N ILE A 283 -1.13 3.33 -12.57
CA ILE A 283 -1.38 3.26 -11.14
C ILE A 283 -0.65 2.03 -10.60
N THR A 284 0.32 2.25 -9.71
CA THR A 284 1.06 1.20 -8.99
C THR A 284 0.67 1.28 -7.52
N ILE A 285 0.45 0.14 -6.87
CA ILE A 285 -0.01 0.10 -5.47
C ILE A 285 1.01 -0.64 -4.61
N ILE A 286 1.48 0.03 -3.55
CA ILE A 286 2.14 -0.62 -2.40
C ILE A 286 1.20 -0.49 -1.21
N ALA A 287 0.80 -1.60 -0.63
CA ALA A 287 -0.17 -1.62 0.46
C ALA A 287 0.41 -2.31 1.70
N VAL A 288 0.59 -1.54 2.76
CA VAL A 288 0.96 -2.10 4.07
C VAL A 288 -0.17 -2.97 4.58
N THR A 289 0.18 -4.17 5.02
CA THR A 289 -0.71 -5.09 5.72
C THR A 289 -0.01 -5.56 6.99
N THR A 290 -0.45 -5.11 8.14
CA THR A 290 0.13 -5.50 9.42
C THR A 290 -0.26 -6.93 9.79
N LEU A 291 0.70 -7.65 10.33
CA LEU A 291 0.56 -9.06 10.72
C LEU A 291 0.39 -9.17 12.23
N SER A 292 -0.60 -9.93 12.68
CA SER A 292 -0.72 -10.26 14.10
C SER A 292 0.26 -11.39 14.44
N GLY A 293 1.34 -11.06 15.17
CA GLY A 293 2.37 -12.04 15.57
C GLY A 293 3.09 -12.72 14.39
N GLY A 294 3.24 -12.03 13.26
CA GLY A 294 3.89 -12.56 12.06
C GLY A 294 3.06 -13.59 11.29
N ASP A 295 1.78 -13.76 11.61
CA ASP A 295 0.91 -14.76 11.00
C ASP A 295 0.41 -14.33 9.61
N ILE A 296 1.00 -14.91 8.57
CA ILE A 296 0.61 -14.71 7.17
C ILE A 296 -0.59 -15.57 6.75
N THR A 297 -1.04 -16.48 7.61
CA THR A 297 -2.20 -17.38 7.32
C THR A 297 -3.52 -16.78 7.75
N HIS A 298 -3.50 -15.64 8.46
CA HIS A 298 -4.69 -14.86 8.77
C HIS A 298 -5.41 -14.43 7.49
N ALA A 299 -6.74 -14.31 7.54
CA ALA A 299 -7.56 -14.05 6.34
C ALA A 299 -7.12 -12.84 5.52
N VAL A 300 -6.67 -11.75 6.15
CA VAL A 300 -6.28 -10.52 5.44
C VAL A 300 -4.99 -10.71 4.64
N PRO A 301 -3.84 -11.10 5.22
CA PRO A 301 -2.62 -11.32 4.44
C PRO A 301 -2.75 -12.50 3.45
N ASP A 302 -3.47 -13.56 3.80
CA ASP A 302 -3.70 -14.73 2.94
C ASP A 302 -4.44 -14.32 1.64
N ASN A 303 -5.59 -13.65 1.76
CA ASN A 303 -6.33 -13.14 0.60
C ASN A 303 -5.50 -12.12 -0.20
N THR A 304 -4.78 -11.25 0.46
CA THR A 304 -3.91 -10.26 -0.19
C THR A 304 -2.83 -10.95 -1.04
N GLY A 305 -2.24 -12.02 -0.56
CA GLY A 305 -1.24 -12.81 -1.27
C GLY A 305 -1.75 -13.44 -2.58
N TYR A 306 -3.04 -13.82 -2.63
CA TYR A 306 -3.66 -14.35 -3.86
C TYR A 306 -3.97 -13.26 -4.90
N ILE A 307 -4.32 -12.05 -4.45
CA ILE A 307 -4.74 -10.97 -5.36
C ILE A 307 -3.54 -10.27 -5.99
N THR A 308 -2.40 -10.21 -5.30
CA THR A 308 -1.26 -9.36 -5.63
C THR A 308 -0.13 -10.10 -6.37
N GLU A 309 0.83 -9.35 -6.94
CA GLU A 309 1.94 -9.90 -7.72
C GLU A 309 3.26 -9.96 -6.93
N GLY A 310 3.21 -10.45 -5.72
CA GLY A 310 4.38 -10.59 -4.86
C GLY A 310 4.11 -10.18 -3.44
N GLN A 311 5.18 -9.91 -2.70
CA GLN A 311 5.13 -9.48 -1.31
C GLN A 311 6.47 -8.91 -0.88
N LEU A 312 6.44 -7.92 -0.01
CA LEU A 312 7.61 -7.39 0.67
C LEU A 312 7.45 -7.62 2.17
N PHE A 313 8.53 -7.98 2.85
CA PHE A 313 8.54 -8.21 4.30
C PHE A 313 9.58 -7.35 4.99
N LEU A 314 9.23 -6.81 6.15
CA LEU A 314 10.19 -6.27 7.10
C LEU A 314 10.64 -7.35 8.09
N ARG A 315 11.91 -7.29 8.47
CA ARG A 315 12.51 -8.11 9.52
C ARG A 315 13.52 -7.30 10.31
N ARG A 316 13.53 -7.46 11.63
CA ARG A 316 14.60 -6.93 12.47
C ARG A 316 15.80 -7.86 12.34
N ASP A 317 16.94 -7.32 11.95
CA ASP A 317 18.20 -8.05 11.87
C ASP A 317 18.98 -7.86 13.16
N SER A 318 19.24 -8.96 13.87
CA SER A 318 19.93 -8.95 15.18
C SER A 318 21.40 -8.60 15.06
N ASP A 319 22.03 -8.92 13.93
CA ASP A 319 23.47 -8.77 13.75
C ASP A 319 23.89 -7.32 13.49
N ILE A 320 22.97 -6.52 12.94
CA ILE A 320 23.18 -5.08 12.71
C ILE A 320 22.28 -4.18 13.55
N GLY A 321 21.31 -4.75 14.28
CA GLY A 321 20.36 -4.00 15.11
C GLY A 321 19.37 -3.11 14.34
N LYS A 322 19.23 -3.30 13.03
CA LYS A 322 18.35 -2.51 12.14
C LYS A 322 17.20 -3.33 11.61
N VAL A 323 16.17 -2.64 11.10
CA VAL A 323 15.11 -3.26 10.31
C VAL A 323 15.53 -3.27 8.84
N ILE A 324 15.34 -4.41 8.20
CA ILE A 324 15.70 -4.67 6.81
C ILE A 324 14.49 -5.12 6.00
N VAL A 325 14.57 -4.96 4.69
CA VAL A 325 13.71 -5.68 3.73
C VAL A 325 14.22 -7.11 3.64
N ASP A 326 13.43 -8.08 4.08
CA ASP A 326 13.84 -9.49 4.14
C ASP A 326 14.00 -10.08 2.74
N PRO A 327 15.20 -10.44 2.30
CA PRO A 327 15.43 -10.95 0.94
C PRO A 327 14.90 -12.37 0.70
N PHE A 328 14.62 -13.13 1.77
CA PHE A 328 14.10 -14.50 1.64
C PHE A 328 12.58 -14.56 1.58
N ARG A 329 11.91 -13.70 2.35
CA ARG A 329 10.44 -13.68 2.41
C ARG A 329 9.84 -12.72 1.39
N SER A 330 10.63 -11.81 0.82
CA SER A 330 10.18 -10.84 -0.17
C SER A 330 10.30 -11.41 -1.59
N LEU A 331 9.31 -11.12 -2.42
CA LEU A 331 9.24 -11.57 -3.80
C LEU A 331 8.45 -10.58 -4.65
N SER A 332 9.00 -10.15 -5.77
CA SER A 332 8.26 -9.49 -6.84
C SER A 332 8.16 -10.42 -8.04
N ARG A 333 6.95 -10.83 -8.40
CA ARG A 333 6.71 -11.77 -9.51
C ARG A 333 6.96 -11.14 -10.88
N LEU A 334 6.92 -9.81 -10.97
CA LEU A 334 7.06 -9.07 -12.23
C LEU A 334 8.47 -8.51 -12.45
N LYS A 335 9.38 -8.64 -11.50
CA LYS A 335 10.72 -8.03 -11.55
C LYS A 335 11.52 -8.34 -12.84
N GLN A 336 11.34 -9.52 -13.40
CA GLN A 336 12.01 -9.95 -14.65
C GLN A 336 11.56 -9.16 -15.88
N LEU A 337 10.47 -8.42 -15.81
CA LEU A 337 10.01 -7.57 -16.91
C LEU A 337 10.89 -6.32 -17.05
N VAL A 338 11.56 -5.89 -15.99
CA VAL A 338 12.36 -4.65 -15.94
C VAL A 338 13.82 -4.88 -15.56
N SER A 339 14.14 -5.85 -14.69
CA SER A 339 15.53 -6.13 -14.29
C SER A 339 16.38 -6.55 -15.47
N GLY A 340 17.50 -5.85 -15.68
CA GLY A 340 18.42 -6.07 -16.81
C GLY A 340 17.92 -5.54 -18.15
N LYS A 341 16.72 -4.95 -18.18
CA LYS A 341 16.12 -4.33 -19.38
C LYS A 341 15.93 -2.83 -19.21
N LYS A 342 15.40 -2.41 -18.08
CA LYS A 342 15.23 -1.01 -17.66
C LYS A 342 16.27 -0.61 -16.60
N THR A 343 16.93 -1.58 -16.02
CA THR A 343 18.10 -1.41 -15.17
C THR A 343 19.35 -1.93 -15.91
N ARG A 344 20.53 -1.78 -15.32
CA ARG A 344 21.79 -2.26 -15.89
C ARG A 344 21.75 -3.77 -16.17
N LYS A 345 22.37 -4.23 -17.24
CA LYS A 345 22.25 -5.62 -17.75
C LYS A 345 22.70 -6.70 -16.78
N ASP A 346 23.64 -6.39 -15.90
CA ASP A 346 24.14 -7.29 -14.86
C ASP A 346 23.19 -7.49 -13.68
N HIS A 347 22.17 -6.61 -13.52
CA HIS A 347 21.28 -6.59 -12.35
C HIS A 347 20.69 -7.97 -11.99
N PRO A 348 20.10 -8.76 -12.90
CA PRO A 348 19.52 -10.07 -12.53
C PRO A 348 20.56 -11.03 -11.96
N GLN A 349 21.80 -11.00 -12.46
CA GLN A 349 22.85 -11.89 -11.99
C GLN A 349 23.44 -11.42 -10.67
N VAL A 350 23.62 -10.12 -10.49
CA VAL A 350 24.05 -9.51 -9.23
C VAL A 350 23.04 -9.81 -8.12
N MET A 351 21.74 -9.61 -8.38
CA MET A 351 20.67 -9.92 -7.45
C MET A 351 20.69 -11.39 -7.03
N ASN A 352 20.75 -12.32 -8.01
CA ASN A 352 20.73 -13.75 -7.70
C ASN A 352 21.98 -14.18 -6.92
N ALA A 353 23.16 -13.65 -7.27
CA ALA A 353 24.40 -13.92 -6.55
C ALA A 353 24.34 -13.39 -5.11
N ALA A 354 23.86 -12.17 -4.91
CA ALA A 354 23.75 -11.56 -3.58
C ALA A 354 22.82 -12.37 -2.67
N VAL A 355 21.64 -12.77 -3.15
CA VAL A 355 20.67 -13.56 -2.37
C VAL A 355 21.24 -14.94 -2.05
N ARG A 356 21.94 -15.59 -3.00
CA ARG A 356 22.59 -16.89 -2.78
C ARG A 356 23.69 -16.80 -1.71
N LEU A 357 24.58 -15.83 -1.84
CA LEU A 357 25.67 -15.62 -0.88
C LEU A 357 25.14 -15.24 0.52
N TYR A 358 24.04 -14.51 0.58
CA TYR A 358 23.36 -14.24 1.82
C TYR A 358 22.72 -15.51 2.45
N ALA A 359 22.22 -16.42 1.62
CA ALA A 359 21.77 -17.74 2.07
C ALA A 359 22.91 -18.63 2.57
N ASP A 360 24.07 -18.58 1.91
CA ASP A 360 25.27 -19.30 2.39
C ASP A 360 25.69 -18.79 3.77
N ALA A 361 25.60 -17.50 4.01
CA ALA A 361 25.84 -16.93 5.34
C ALA A 361 24.82 -17.41 6.40
N ALA A 362 23.53 -17.53 6.04
CA ALA A 362 22.54 -18.08 6.96
C ALA A 362 22.83 -19.55 7.32
N ASN A 363 23.30 -20.34 6.35
CA ASN A 363 23.75 -21.70 6.59
C ASN A 363 25.00 -21.74 7.50
N ALA A 364 25.95 -20.84 7.28
CA ALA A 364 27.14 -20.72 8.13
C ALA A 364 26.78 -20.34 9.58
N LYS A 365 25.80 -19.46 9.77
CA LYS A 365 25.26 -19.10 11.09
C LYS A 365 24.67 -20.30 11.79
N THR A 366 23.87 -21.10 11.08
CA THR A 366 23.30 -22.35 11.61
C THR A 366 24.39 -23.37 12.00
N LYS A 367 25.47 -23.51 11.20
CA LYS A 367 26.61 -24.35 11.56
C LYS A 367 27.26 -23.87 12.88
N MET A 368 27.50 -22.57 13.01
CA MET A 368 28.09 -21.97 14.21
C MET A 368 27.21 -22.20 15.45
N GLU A 369 25.91 -21.99 15.32
CA GLU A 369 24.94 -22.22 16.41
C GLU A 369 24.88 -23.69 16.86
N ASN A 370 25.11 -24.62 15.93
CA ASN A 370 25.20 -26.06 16.23
C ASN A 370 26.59 -26.54 16.67
N GLY A 371 27.55 -25.63 16.85
CA GLY A 371 28.90 -25.95 17.34
C GLY A 371 29.82 -26.60 16.30
N PHE A 372 29.52 -26.43 14.98
CA PHE A 372 30.44 -26.90 13.93
C PHE A 372 31.51 -25.84 13.63
N ASP A 373 32.67 -26.31 13.22
CA ASP A 373 33.75 -25.44 12.76
C ASP A 373 33.36 -24.73 11.44
N LEU A 374 33.68 -23.46 11.34
CA LEU A 374 33.47 -22.66 10.14
C LEU A 374 34.69 -22.76 9.21
N THR A 375 34.41 -22.85 7.93
CA THR A 375 35.43 -22.70 6.89
C THR A 375 35.77 -21.22 6.71
N ASN A 376 36.91 -20.93 6.08
CA ASN A 376 37.24 -19.55 5.66
C ASN A 376 36.17 -18.91 4.75
N TYR A 377 35.51 -19.73 3.92
CA TYR A 377 34.37 -19.28 3.11
C TYR A 377 33.18 -18.90 3.98
N ASP A 378 32.83 -19.73 4.98
CA ASP A 378 31.72 -19.46 5.92
C ASP A 378 31.95 -18.12 6.66
N GLU A 379 33.19 -17.87 7.14
CA GLU A 379 33.54 -16.61 7.83
C GLU A 379 33.39 -15.39 6.92
N ARG A 380 33.85 -15.49 5.66
CA ARG A 380 33.70 -14.42 4.66
C ARG A 380 32.23 -14.19 4.27
N ALA A 381 31.45 -15.26 4.16
CA ALA A 381 30.01 -15.16 3.88
C ALA A 381 29.25 -14.46 5.03
N LEU A 382 29.59 -14.76 6.29
CA LEU A 382 29.01 -14.06 7.46
C LEU A 382 29.37 -12.57 7.47
N ALA A 383 30.60 -12.22 7.18
CA ALA A 383 31.05 -10.83 7.10
C ALA A 383 30.36 -10.09 5.95
N PHE A 384 30.23 -10.73 4.78
CA PHE A 384 29.47 -10.21 3.64
C PHE A 384 28.01 -9.94 4.03
N ALA A 385 27.34 -10.90 4.67
CA ALA A 385 25.94 -10.77 5.03
C ALA A 385 25.68 -9.57 5.94
N LYS A 386 26.55 -9.32 6.90
CA LYS A 386 26.48 -8.16 7.78
C LYS A 386 26.59 -6.84 7.02
N ASP A 387 27.57 -6.72 6.13
CA ASP A 387 27.75 -5.52 5.32
C ASP A 387 26.62 -5.37 4.29
N TYR A 388 26.17 -6.46 3.67
CA TYR A 388 25.06 -6.47 2.72
C TYR A 388 23.76 -6.01 3.38
N ALA A 389 23.46 -6.53 4.57
CA ALA A 389 22.30 -6.08 5.32
C ALA A 389 22.38 -4.59 5.66
N ASN A 390 23.54 -4.11 6.12
CA ASN A 390 23.70 -2.73 6.56
C ASN A 390 23.75 -1.72 5.39
N GLN A 391 24.34 -2.08 4.24
CA GLN A 391 24.58 -1.16 3.13
C GLN A 391 23.52 -1.25 2.02
N LEU A 392 22.67 -2.29 1.99
CA LEU A 392 21.69 -2.51 0.95
C LEU A 392 20.30 -2.89 1.44
N LEU A 393 20.16 -3.74 2.48
CA LEU A 393 18.86 -4.22 2.92
C LEU A 393 18.18 -3.34 3.95
N ALA A 394 18.93 -2.55 4.73
CA ALA A 394 18.37 -1.67 5.75
C ALA A 394 17.43 -0.63 5.11
N ILE A 395 16.30 -0.37 5.79
CA ILE A 395 15.23 0.50 5.27
C ILE A 395 15.63 1.97 5.11
N ASP A 396 16.72 2.38 5.75
CA ASP A 396 17.29 3.72 5.69
C ASP A 396 18.32 3.88 4.55
N VAL A 397 18.59 2.84 3.78
CA VAL A 397 19.53 2.88 2.66
C VAL A 397 18.84 3.32 1.39
N ASN A 398 19.20 4.52 0.94
CA ASN A 398 18.64 5.17 -0.23
C ASN A 398 19.71 5.28 -1.31
N LEU A 399 19.64 4.42 -2.31
CA LEU A 399 20.55 4.37 -3.46
C LEU A 399 19.74 4.27 -4.74
N ASN A 400 20.22 4.89 -5.81
CA ASN A 400 19.64 4.68 -7.13
C ASN A 400 20.00 3.29 -7.68
N THR A 401 19.37 2.90 -8.77
CA THR A 401 19.54 1.56 -9.36
C THR A 401 20.96 1.25 -9.83
N THR A 402 21.78 2.23 -10.16
CA THR A 402 23.19 2.05 -10.52
C THR A 402 24.07 1.96 -9.27
N GLU A 403 23.89 2.85 -8.33
CA GLU A 403 24.64 2.89 -7.06
C GLU A 403 24.49 1.58 -6.26
N MET A 404 23.26 1.04 -6.16
CA MET A 404 23.04 -0.22 -5.44
C MET A 404 23.81 -1.39 -6.06
N LEU A 405 23.92 -1.44 -7.40
CA LEU A 405 24.68 -2.47 -8.09
C LEU A 405 26.19 -2.30 -7.86
N ASP A 406 26.67 -1.06 -7.88
CA ASP A 406 28.08 -0.75 -7.66
C ASP A 406 28.52 -1.06 -6.23
N VAL A 407 27.66 -0.77 -5.23
CA VAL A 407 27.90 -1.17 -3.84
C VAL A 407 27.95 -2.69 -3.72
N THR A 408 27.03 -3.41 -4.39
CA THR A 408 26.99 -4.88 -4.36
C THR A 408 28.24 -5.49 -4.97
N TRP A 409 28.72 -4.98 -6.12
CA TRP A 409 30.00 -5.41 -6.71
C TRP A 409 31.19 -5.12 -5.79
N GLY A 410 31.17 -3.99 -5.10
CA GLY A 410 32.18 -3.68 -4.08
C GLY A 410 32.24 -4.70 -2.96
N LEU A 411 31.07 -5.16 -2.49
CA LEU A 411 30.97 -6.20 -1.47
C LEU A 411 31.43 -7.57 -1.99
N PHE A 412 31.06 -7.94 -3.23
CA PHE A 412 31.57 -9.17 -3.84
C PHE A 412 33.10 -9.18 -3.91
N SER A 413 33.69 -8.11 -4.42
CA SER A 413 35.14 -8.01 -4.56
C SER A 413 35.88 -7.99 -3.22
N LYS A 414 35.24 -7.49 -2.16
CA LYS A 414 35.79 -7.43 -0.80
C LYS A 414 35.84 -8.81 -0.11
N TYR A 415 34.82 -9.63 -0.33
CA TYR A 415 34.63 -10.86 0.45
C TYR A 415 34.83 -12.14 -0.33
N PHE A 416 34.74 -12.11 -1.65
CA PHE A 416 34.77 -13.32 -2.47
C PHE A 416 35.80 -13.23 -3.59
N LYS A 417 36.05 -14.39 -4.18
CA LYS A 417 36.79 -14.49 -5.44
C LYS A 417 35.82 -14.44 -6.63
N PRO A 418 36.28 -14.02 -7.83
CA PRO A 418 35.45 -13.92 -9.02
C PRO A 418 34.65 -15.19 -9.35
N GLU A 419 35.28 -16.36 -9.16
CA GLU A 419 34.64 -17.65 -9.41
C GLU A 419 33.56 -18.04 -8.42
N GLU A 420 33.59 -17.48 -7.20
CA GLU A 420 32.65 -17.80 -6.13
C GLU A 420 31.29 -17.09 -6.30
N VAL A 421 31.26 -15.98 -7.02
CA VAL A 421 30.00 -15.22 -7.25
C VAL A 421 29.11 -15.83 -8.33
N ASN A 422 29.66 -16.70 -9.18
CA ASN A 422 28.93 -17.41 -10.25
C ASN A 422 28.14 -16.45 -11.18
N ILE A 423 28.79 -15.36 -11.58
CA ILE A 423 28.29 -14.38 -12.55
C ILE A 423 29.06 -14.52 -13.85
N LYS A 424 28.42 -14.24 -14.98
CA LYS A 424 29.08 -14.28 -16.30
C LYS A 424 30.37 -13.48 -16.32
N LYS A 425 31.40 -14.06 -16.94
CA LYS A 425 32.73 -13.46 -17.02
C LYS A 425 32.73 -12.04 -17.59
N GLU A 426 31.91 -11.76 -18.58
CA GLU A 426 31.78 -10.41 -19.18
C GLU A 426 31.45 -9.32 -18.15
N PHE A 427 30.57 -9.61 -17.19
CA PHE A 427 30.21 -8.67 -16.12
C PHE A 427 31.27 -8.63 -15.02
N VAL A 428 31.90 -9.78 -14.70
CA VAL A 428 33.02 -9.82 -13.77
C VAL A 428 34.18 -8.98 -14.31
N ASP A 429 34.57 -9.16 -15.57
CA ASP A 429 35.65 -8.39 -16.20
C ASP A 429 35.36 -6.88 -16.22
N GLN A 430 34.07 -6.49 -16.33
CA GLN A 430 33.66 -5.09 -16.39
C GLN A 430 33.54 -4.42 -15.03
N TYR A 431 33.00 -5.10 -14.02
CA TYR A 431 32.59 -4.48 -12.76
C TYR A 431 33.34 -4.94 -11.51
N TRP A 432 34.17 -5.99 -11.63
CA TRP A 432 34.99 -6.44 -10.51
C TRP A 432 35.98 -5.37 -10.06
N ARG A 433 35.92 -4.98 -8.80
CA ARG A 433 36.87 -4.03 -8.22
C ARG A 433 38.17 -4.76 -7.85
N LYS A 434 39.31 -4.29 -8.38
CA LYS A 434 40.65 -4.82 -8.09
C LYS A 434 41.15 -4.32 -6.73
#